data_8dab8fc119ffcdbb5cde9f474c8456ba
#
_entry.id   8dab8fc119ffcdbb5cde9f474c8456ba
#
_cell.length_a   1.000
_cell.length_b   1.000
_cell.length_c   1.000
_cell.angle_alpha   90.00
_cell.angle_beta   90.00
_cell.angle_gamma   90.00
#
_symmetry.space_group_name_H-M   'P 1'
#
loop_
_entity.id
_entity.type
_entity.pdbx_description
1 polymer ?
#
loop_
_entity_poly.entity_id
_entity_poly.type
_entity_poly.pdbx_seq_one_letter_code
_entity_poly.pdbx_strand_id
1 'polypeptide(L)'
;MTSFNFASLLRVAAETVPDRIALVHGQRELTYRQLDEMVDRFAGIFAARGLGTGDNVGLQLMNCPEYLAAFFGACRIKAVPFNINYRYSPAELQYLYENSNARMIIFNREFSDAVVDACRLGKKPPHLLEIGGAQLAEASAAADQFAEADCADNDIIIIYTGGTTGYPKGVMWPHKHLFFSALGGGGFFHADGPVSAPDELRGRIEDGMALTTMPLAPLMHGAALWTTLVALFAGHKVVLSEAPGFDAARAWALIRQYQVNIVSIVGDAMALPLVEVLETRHEEEAWQLDHLFHVGSGGAIFSEAIQKRFSAVLPNLFVSSSLGATETGTVGSGDLETSEGIMRYAARDDLAVVVDGTRLAMPGEEGVLARSGMVPVGYFGDEEKTRETFVTVNEVHYALGGDAARLEADGSITVLGRGSMCINTGGEKVFPEEVEAMLKGHMQVQDVLVVGLPNPKWGQAVTAVYSADAEIPEDELKDWCRQSLAGYKVPRRFVHVPAVQRTVVGKPDYRWALAVAEERLG
;
A
#
# COMPACT_ATOMS: atom_id res chain seq x y z
N MET A 1 -30.54 1.67 -7.55
CA MET A 1 -29.69 2.65 -8.27
C MET A 1 -28.25 2.22 -8.12
N THR A 2 -27.45 2.32 -9.18
CA THR A 2 -26.03 2.01 -9.13
C THR A 2 -25.33 3.02 -8.19
N SER A 3 -24.51 2.53 -7.25
CA SER A 3 -23.78 3.34 -6.28
C SER A 3 -22.28 3.15 -6.44
N PHE A 4 -21.47 4.01 -5.82
CA PHE A 4 -20.02 3.82 -5.73
C PHE A 4 -19.62 2.74 -4.70
N ASN A 5 -20.55 1.90 -4.22
CA ASN A 5 -20.20 0.68 -3.51
C ASN A 5 -19.37 -0.24 -4.41
N PHE A 6 -18.30 -0.83 -3.89
CA PHE A 6 -17.35 -1.61 -4.69
C PHE A 6 -17.96 -2.85 -5.35
N ALA A 7 -18.93 -3.51 -4.68
CA ALA A 7 -19.65 -4.62 -5.30
C ALA A 7 -20.52 -4.16 -6.48
N SER A 8 -21.11 -2.95 -6.39
CA SER A 8 -21.86 -2.34 -7.50
C SER A 8 -20.94 -1.99 -8.67
N LEU A 9 -19.74 -1.43 -8.40
CA LEU A 9 -18.76 -1.11 -9.46
C LEU A 9 -18.24 -2.37 -10.16
N LEU A 10 -17.97 -3.45 -9.41
CA LEU A 10 -17.59 -4.73 -10.00
C LEU A 10 -18.72 -5.29 -10.88
N ARG A 11 -19.98 -5.19 -10.45
CA ARG A 11 -21.13 -5.62 -11.23
C ARG A 11 -21.25 -4.86 -12.55
N VAL A 12 -21.02 -3.54 -12.54
CA VAL A 12 -20.97 -2.75 -13.78
C VAL A 12 -19.93 -3.34 -14.75
N ALA A 13 -18.74 -3.67 -14.27
CA ALA A 13 -17.70 -4.30 -15.11
C ALA A 13 -18.13 -5.71 -15.59
N ALA A 14 -18.71 -6.53 -14.71
CA ALA A 14 -19.16 -7.87 -15.05
C ALA A 14 -20.32 -7.89 -16.07
N GLU A 15 -21.22 -6.92 -16.00
CA GLU A 15 -22.29 -6.76 -17.00
C GLU A 15 -21.76 -6.22 -18.33
N THR A 16 -20.74 -5.37 -18.30
CA THR A 16 -20.18 -4.73 -19.51
C THR A 16 -19.31 -5.70 -20.31
N VAL A 17 -18.44 -6.47 -19.61
CA VAL A 17 -17.48 -7.39 -20.25
C VAL A 17 -17.51 -8.78 -19.62
N PRO A 18 -18.68 -9.46 -19.62
CA PRO A 18 -18.91 -10.70 -18.85
C PRO A 18 -17.94 -11.82 -19.16
N ASP A 19 -17.55 -11.96 -20.42
CA ASP A 19 -16.73 -13.08 -20.91
C ASP A 19 -15.23 -12.75 -20.94
N ARG A 20 -14.84 -11.50 -20.62
CA ARG A 20 -13.45 -11.11 -20.48
C ARG A 20 -12.85 -11.74 -19.22
N ILE A 21 -11.61 -12.23 -19.30
CA ILE A 21 -10.88 -12.76 -18.13
C ILE A 21 -10.64 -11.61 -17.14
N ALA A 22 -11.13 -11.77 -15.91
CA ALA A 22 -10.92 -10.84 -14.80
C ALA A 22 -9.70 -11.23 -13.95
N LEU A 23 -9.57 -12.52 -13.62
CA LEU A 23 -8.53 -13.02 -12.74
C LEU A 23 -7.82 -14.23 -13.32
N VAL A 24 -6.50 -14.28 -13.11
CA VAL A 24 -5.66 -15.46 -13.33
C VAL A 24 -4.94 -15.78 -12.02
N HIS A 25 -4.99 -17.05 -11.59
CA HIS A 25 -4.27 -17.55 -10.42
C HIS A 25 -3.82 -18.98 -10.71
N GLY A 26 -2.54 -19.15 -10.97
CA GLY A 26 -2.00 -20.42 -11.47
C GLY A 26 -2.62 -20.82 -12.81
N GLN A 27 -3.22 -22.00 -12.86
CA GLN A 27 -3.93 -22.50 -14.03
C GLN A 27 -5.42 -22.09 -14.06
N ARG A 28 -5.90 -21.43 -13.02
CA ARG A 28 -7.30 -21.03 -12.89
C ARG A 28 -7.50 -19.65 -13.51
N GLU A 29 -8.38 -19.59 -14.49
CA GLU A 29 -8.86 -18.33 -15.08
C GLU A 29 -10.33 -18.14 -14.75
N LEU A 30 -10.69 -16.92 -14.35
CA LEU A 30 -12.08 -16.54 -14.08
C LEU A 30 -12.45 -15.36 -14.96
N THR A 31 -13.58 -15.48 -15.68
CA THR A 31 -14.19 -14.35 -16.36
C THR A 31 -14.82 -13.39 -15.35
N TYR A 32 -15.17 -12.18 -15.78
CA TYR A 32 -15.89 -11.22 -14.96
C TYR A 32 -17.24 -11.78 -14.46
N ARG A 33 -17.98 -12.49 -15.32
CA ARG A 33 -19.20 -13.23 -14.95
C ARG A 33 -18.93 -14.24 -13.85
N GLN A 34 -17.91 -15.08 -14.00
CA GLN A 34 -17.58 -16.11 -13.02
C GLN A 34 -17.10 -15.52 -11.68
N LEU A 35 -16.38 -14.40 -11.74
CA LEU A 35 -16.00 -13.68 -10.53
C LEU A 35 -17.24 -13.11 -9.81
N ASP A 36 -18.16 -12.49 -10.54
CA ASP A 36 -19.39 -11.92 -9.98
C ASP A 36 -20.29 -13.00 -9.38
N GLU A 37 -20.43 -14.16 -10.04
CA GLU A 37 -21.11 -15.33 -9.49
C GLU A 37 -20.45 -15.87 -8.20
N MET A 38 -19.11 -15.80 -8.14
CA MET A 38 -18.38 -16.20 -6.93
C MET A 38 -18.60 -15.19 -5.80
N VAL A 39 -18.70 -13.90 -6.11
CA VAL A 39 -19.06 -12.84 -5.17
C VAL A 39 -20.47 -13.07 -4.62
N ASP A 40 -21.46 -13.41 -5.47
CA ASP A 40 -22.82 -13.73 -5.05
C ASP A 40 -22.85 -14.92 -4.09
N ARG A 41 -22.05 -15.95 -4.36
CA ARG A 41 -21.93 -17.10 -3.45
C ARG A 41 -21.40 -16.70 -2.08
N PHE A 42 -20.36 -15.88 -2.00
CA PHE A 42 -19.85 -15.39 -0.70
C PHE A 42 -20.87 -14.51 0.01
N ALA A 43 -21.57 -13.64 -0.69
CA ALA A 43 -22.66 -12.83 -0.15
C ALA A 43 -23.77 -13.71 0.47
N GLY A 44 -24.20 -14.75 -0.25
CA GLY A 44 -25.16 -15.73 0.24
C GLY A 44 -24.66 -16.52 1.46
N ILE A 45 -23.38 -16.92 1.47
CA ILE A 45 -22.75 -17.59 2.62
C ILE A 45 -22.78 -16.70 3.87
N PHE A 46 -22.50 -15.41 3.72
CA PHE A 46 -22.51 -14.45 4.81
C PHE A 46 -23.93 -14.20 5.32
N ALA A 47 -24.88 -13.96 4.41
CA ALA A 47 -26.29 -13.76 4.75
C ALA A 47 -26.89 -14.98 5.47
N ALA A 48 -26.60 -16.20 5.00
CA ALA A 48 -27.04 -17.44 5.63
C ALA A 48 -26.52 -17.63 7.07
N ARG A 49 -25.41 -16.98 7.41
CA ARG A 49 -24.84 -16.93 8.77
C ARG A 49 -25.30 -15.72 9.58
N GLY A 50 -26.28 -14.99 9.09
CA GLY A 50 -26.86 -13.83 9.75
C GLY A 50 -25.95 -12.60 9.77
N LEU A 51 -25.04 -12.48 8.80
CA LEU A 51 -24.27 -11.26 8.59
C LEU A 51 -25.03 -10.31 7.66
N GLY A 52 -24.85 -9.02 7.87
CA GLY A 52 -25.46 -7.96 7.08
C GLY A 52 -24.81 -6.61 7.34
N THR A 53 -25.59 -5.55 7.19
CA THR A 53 -25.11 -4.16 7.29
C THR A 53 -24.30 -3.90 8.56
N GLY A 54 -23.04 -3.47 8.39
CA GLY A 54 -22.15 -3.07 9.47
C GLY A 54 -21.44 -4.22 10.19
N ASP A 55 -21.68 -5.48 9.82
CA ASP A 55 -20.96 -6.63 10.39
C ASP A 55 -19.55 -6.74 9.79
N ASN A 56 -18.54 -6.83 10.65
CA ASN A 56 -17.14 -6.86 10.21
C ASN A 56 -16.69 -8.27 9.81
N VAL A 57 -16.12 -8.39 8.58
CA VAL A 57 -15.65 -9.64 7.97
C VAL A 57 -14.15 -9.56 7.72
N GLY A 58 -13.38 -10.35 8.45
CA GLY A 58 -11.91 -10.38 8.35
C GLY A 58 -11.39 -11.33 7.28
N LEU A 59 -10.44 -10.87 6.49
CA LEU A 59 -9.82 -11.61 5.39
C LEU A 59 -8.38 -11.94 5.73
N GLN A 60 -8.12 -13.15 6.26
CA GLN A 60 -6.80 -13.70 6.58
C GLN A 60 -6.36 -14.66 5.46
N LEU A 61 -6.20 -14.11 4.27
CA LEU A 61 -6.00 -14.89 3.06
C LEU A 61 -4.72 -14.45 2.32
N MET A 62 -4.11 -15.42 1.66
CA MET A 62 -3.09 -15.15 0.63
C MET A 62 -3.73 -14.53 -0.62
N ASN A 63 -2.90 -14.17 -1.59
CA ASN A 63 -3.39 -13.72 -2.90
C ASN A 63 -4.10 -14.86 -3.61
N CYS A 64 -5.43 -14.83 -3.64
CA CYS A 64 -6.26 -15.82 -4.32
C CYS A 64 -7.59 -15.20 -4.78
N PRO A 65 -8.30 -15.80 -5.73
CA PRO A 65 -9.61 -15.32 -6.17
C PRO A 65 -10.63 -15.21 -5.03
N GLU A 66 -10.53 -16.11 -4.04
CA GLU A 66 -11.42 -16.15 -2.85
C GLU A 66 -11.27 -14.91 -1.98
N TYR A 67 -10.07 -14.28 -1.93
CA TYR A 67 -9.86 -13.00 -1.25
C TYR A 67 -10.79 -11.92 -1.81
N LEU A 68 -10.76 -11.77 -3.14
CA LEU A 68 -11.54 -10.75 -3.84
C LEU A 68 -13.04 -11.06 -3.81
N ALA A 69 -13.41 -12.34 -4.02
CA ALA A 69 -14.81 -12.74 -3.97
C ALA A 69 -15.42 -12.53 -2.58
N ALA A 70 -14.69 -12.84 -1.50
CA ALA A 70 -15.14 -12.60 -0.13
C ALA A 70 -15.18 -11.09 0.19
N PHE A 71 -14.19 -10.32 -0.27
CA PHE A 71 -14.17 -8.86 -0.13
C PHE A 71 -15.42 -8.21 -0.75
N PHE A 72 -15.67 -8.48 -2.03
CA PHE A 72 -16.85 -7.95 -2.72
C PHE A 72 -18.16 -8.53 -2.22
N GLY A 73 -18.17 -9.81 -1.81
CA GLY A 73 -19.33 -10.47 -1.21
C GLY A 73 -19.78 -9.80 0.09
N ALA A 74 -18.83 -9.39 0.94
CA ALA A 74 -19.13 -8.60 2.12
C ALA A 74 -19.70 -7.22 1.73
N CYS A 75 -19.08 -6.51 0.78
CA CYS A 75 -19.59 -5.24 0.28
C CYS A 75 -21.03 -5.35 -0.26
N ARG A 76 -21.39 -6.49 -0.90
CA ARG A 76 -22.70 -6.71 -1.54
C ARG A 76 -23.86 -6.82 -0.54
N ILE A 77 -23.59 -7.27 0.68
CA ILE A 77 -24.55 -7.32 1.78
C ILE A 77 -24.38 -6.16 2.77
N LYS A 78 -23.59 -5.14 2.42
CA LYS A 78 -23.23 -4.01 3.28
C LYS A 78 -22.51 -4.40 4.57
N ALA A 79 -21.93 -5.59 4.64
CA ALA A 79 -20.96 -5.95 5.65
C ALA A 79 -19.64 -5.22 5.36
N VAL A 80 -18.78 -5.12 6.36
CA VAL A 80 -17.55 -4.34 6.33
C VAL A 80 -16.35 -5.28 6.23
N PRO A 81 -15.76 -5.47 5.04
CA PRO A 81 -14.55 -6.26 4.91
C PRO A 81 -13.35 -5.53 5.50
N PHE A 82 -12.45 -6.29 6.12
CA PHE A 82 -11.16 -5.80 6.57
C PHE A 82 -10.04 -6.81 6.34
N ASN A 83 -8.83 -6.29 6.08
CA ASN A 83 -7.64 -7.10 5.86
C ASN A 83 -7.03 -7.57 7.18
N ILE A 84 -6.46 -8.77 7.16
CA ILE A 84 -5.70 -9.34 8.27
C ILE A 84 -4.32 -9.75 7.74
N ASN A 85 -3.27 -9.27 8.42
CA ASN A 85 -1.94 -9.76 8.14
C ASN A 85 -1.81 -11.19 8.65
N TYR A 86 -1.73 -12.16 7.74
CA TYR A 86 -1.64 -13.58 8.04
C TYR A 86 -0.33 -14.00 8.75
N ARG A 87 0.62 -13.06 8.89
CA ARG A 87 1.89 -13.27 9.61
C ARG A 87 1.81 -12.91 11.09
N TYR A 88 0.69 -12.37 11.55
CA TYR A 88 0.48 -12.04 12.95
C TYR A 88 0.51 -13.29 13.83
N SER A 89 1.09 -13.15 15.02
CA SER A 89 1.02 -14.16 16.07
C SER A 89 -0.42 -14.35 16.57
N PRO A 90 -0.74 -15.47 17.24
CA PRO A 90 -2.07 -15.69 17.82
C PRO A 90 -2.53 -14.55 18.75
N ALA A 91 -1.62 -13.93 19.51
CA ALA A 91 -1.94 -12.82 20.39
C ALA A 91 -2.30 -11.54 19.63
N GLU A 92 -1.58 -11.23 18.54
CA GLU A 92 -1.89 -10.11 17.66
C GLU A 92 -3.20 -10.33 16.90
N LEU A 93 -3.46 -11.55 16.46
CA LEU A 93 -4.72 -11.94 15.83
C LEU A 93 -5.90 -11.79 16.80
N GLN A 94 -5.75 -12.27 18.04
CA GLN A 94 -6.76 -12.12 19.09
C GLN A 94 -7.10 -10.64 19.32
N TYR A 95 -6.08 -9.80 19.47
CA TYR A 95 -6.29 -8.35 19.58
C TYR A 95 -7.07 -7.81 18.38
N LEU A 96 -6.66 -8.18 17.16
CA LEU A 96 -7.29 -7.67 15.94
C LEU A 96 -8.75 -8.11 15.82
N TYR A 97 -9.07 -9.37 16.15
CA TYR A 97 -10.43 -9.89 16.12
C TYR A 97 -11.34 -9.17 17.12
N GLU A 98 -10.82 -8.88 18.31
CA GLU A 98 -11.57 -8.13 19.32
C GLU A 98 -11.70 -6.65 18.96
N ASN A 99 -10.61 -5.99 18.55
CA ASN A 99 -10.62 -4.59 18.18
C ASN A 99 -11.54 -4.32 16.99
N SER A 100 -11.52 -5.20 15.97
CA SER A 100 -12.40 -5.09 14.81
C SER A 100 -13.84 -5.52 15.09
N ASN A 101 -14.16 -6.03 16.29
CA ASN A 101 -15.45 -6.65 16.57
C ASN A 101 -15.84 -7.66 15.46
N ALA A 102 -14.90 -8.50 15.04
CA ALA A 102 -15.06 -9.43 13.92
C ALA A 102 -16.25 -10.37 14.14
N ARG A 103 -17.15 -10.43 13.18
CA ARG A 103 -18.27 -11.39 13.16
C ARG A 103 -17.88 -12.68 12.45
N MET A 104 -17.00 -12.57 11.44
CA MET A 104 -16.49 -13.70 10.67
C MET A 104 -15.02 -13.49 10.30
N ILE A 105 -14.25 -14.57 10.30
CA ILE A 105 -12.89 -14.64 9.75
C ILE A 105 -12.86 -15.69 8.65
N ILE A 106 -12.39 -15.28 7.48
CA ILE A 106 -12.14 -16.16 6.35
C ILE A 106 -10.62 -16.36 6.25
N PHE A 107 -10.16 -17.60 6.14
CA PHE A 107 -8.73 -17.88 6.20
C PHE A 107 -8.33 -19.07 5.33
N ASN A 108 -7.07 -19.09 4.89
CA ASN A 108 -6.48 -20.25 4.26
C ASN A 108 -6.13 -21.31 5.31
N ARG A 109 -6.19 -22.58 4.90
CA ARG A 109 -5.89 -23.74 5.74
C ARG A 109 -4.57 -23.68 6.47
N GLU A 110 -3.55 -23.09 5.82
CA GLU A 110 -2.20 -22.93 6.39
C GLU A 110 -2.18 -22.10 7.68
N PHE A 111 -3.22 -21.28 7.90
CA PHE A 111 -3.32 -20.40 9.08
C PHE A 111 -4.22 -20.97 10.18
N SER A 112 -4.76 -22.20 10.00
CA SER A 112 -5.76 -22.81 10.90
C SER A 112 -5.30 -22.83 12.36
N ASP A 113 -4.05 -23.23 12.64
CA ASP A 113 -3.55 -23.32 14.01
C ASP A 113 -3.52 -21.94 14.67
N ALA A 114 -2.97 -20.93 13.99
CA ALA A 114 -2.89 -19.57 14.51
C ALA A 114 -4.29 -18.95 14.73
N VAL A 115 -5.24 -19.22 13.83
CA VAL A 115 -6.64 -18.75 13.94
C VAL A 115 -7.34 -19.40 15.13
N VAL A 116 -7.20 -20.72 15.30
CA VAL A 116 -7.81 -21.45 16.41
C VAL A 116 -7.22 -21.00 17.74
N ASP A 117 -5.90 -20.84 17.83
CA ASP A 117 -5.24 -20.37 19.05
C ASP A 117 -5.64 -18.93 19.40
N ALA A 118 -5.74 -18.03 18.40
CA ALA A 118 -6.26 -16.67 18.61
C ALA A 118 -7.69 -16.68 19.17
N CYS A 119 -8.56 -17.54 18.63
CA CYS A 119 -9.94 -17.69 19.11
C CYS A 119 -10.02 -18.24 20.53
N ARG A 120 -9.09 -19.12 20.94
CA ARG A 120 -9.02 -19.64 22.33
C ARG A 120 -8.59 -18.58 23.32
N LEU A 121 -7.74 -17.62 22.91
CA LEU A 121 -7.31 -16.51 23.74
C LEU A 121 -8.43 -15.46 23.93
N GLY A 122 -9.30 -15.32 22.93
CA GLY A 122 -10.35 -14.30 22.90
C GLY A 122 -11.60 -14.66 23.72
N LYS A 123 -12.35 -13.63 24.10
CA LYS A 123 -13.60 -13.78 24.89
C LYS A 123 -14.83 -14.09 24.03
N LYS A 124 -14.83 -13.66 22.77
CA LYS A 124 -15.95 -13.78 21.84
C LYS A 124 -15.40 -14.16 20.45
N PRO A 125 -15.20 -15.46 20.18
CA PRO A 125 -14.67 -15.89 18.90
C PRO A 125 -15.64 -15.56 17.75
N PRO A 126 -15.12 -15.10 16.60
CA PRO A 126 -15.90 -14.91 15.38
C PRO A 126 -16.33 -16.25 14.77
N HIS A 127 -17.25 -16.23 13.82
CA HIS A 127 -17.47 -17.37 12.93
C HIS A 127 -16.22 -17.60 12.07
N LEU A 128 -15.86 -18.86 11.87
CA LEU A 128 -14.68 -19.24 11.08
C LEU A 128 -15.11 -19.88 9.76
N LEU A 129 -14.45 -19.52 8.66
CA LEU A 129 -14.64 -20.10 7.34
C LEU A 129 -13.29 -20.40 6.67
N GLU A 130 -12.91 -21.68 6.64
CA GLU A 130 -11.69 -22.14 5.96
C GLU A 130 -11.93 -22.24 4.44
N ILE A 131 -11.04 -21.65 3.63
CA ILE A 131 -11.09 -21.75 2.17
C ILE A 131 -10.61 -23.14 1.75
N GLY A 132 -11.34 -23.76 0.79
CA GLY A 132 -11.07 -25.12 0.31
C GLY A 132 -11.51 -26.23 1.26
N GLY A 133 -12.06 -25.89 2.41
CA GLY A 133 -12.62 -26.88 3.35
C GLY A 133 -14.05 -27.34 2.97
N ALA A 134 -14.50 -28.45 3.56
CA ALA A 134 -15.85 -28.96 3.39
C ALA A 134 -16.93 -27.92 3.73
N GLN A 135 -16.68 -27.10 4.75
CA GLN A 135 -17.58 -26.03 5.17
C GLN A 135 -17.88 -25.00 4.08
N LEU A 136 -16.90 -24.69 3.21
CA LEU A 136 -17.13 -23.78 2.09
C LEU A 136 -18.04 -24.41 1.04
N ALA A 137 -17.85 -25.71 0.74
CA ALA A 137 -18.67 -26.44 -0.21
C ALA A 137 -20.13 -26.58 0.28
N GLU A 138 -20.33 -26.94 1.56
CA GLU A 138 -21.64 -27.04 2.20
C GLU A 138 -22.36 -25.68 2.26
N ALA A 139 -21.61 -24.62 2.61
CA ALA A 139 -22.12 -23.27 2.67
C ALA A 139 -22.52 -22.74 1.28
N SER A 140 -21.75 -23.08 0.25
CA SER A 140 -22.07 -22.70 -1.14
C SER A 140 -23.36 -23.36 -1.63
N ALA A 141 -23.64 -24.60 -1.22
CA ALA A 141 -24.88 -25.30 -1.58
C ALA A 141 -26.12 -24.69 -0.89
N ALA A 142 -25.96 -24.01 0.24
CA ALA A 142 -27.02 -23.36 0.98
C ALA A 142 -27.26 -21.88 0.60
N ALA A 143 -26.38 -21.31 -0.25
CA ALA A 143 -26.30 -19.87 -0.51
C ALA A 143 -27.17 -19.37 -1.69
N ASP A 144 -28.06 -20.22 -2.24
CA ASP A 144 -28.76 -19.94 -3.50
C ASP A 144 -29.74 -18.75 -3.49
N GLN A 145 -30.02 -18.14 -2.34
CA GLN A 145 -30.89 -16.96 -2.27
C GLN A 145 -30.46 -16.02 -1.14
N PHE A 146 -29.90 -14.89 -1.48
CA PHE A 146 -29.80 -13.73 -0.59
C PHE A 146 -30.53 -12.53 -1.21
N ALA A 147 -31.11 -11.68 -0.37
CA ALA A 147 -31.66 -10.41 -0.84
C ALA A 147 -30.50 -9.44 -1.04
N GLU A 148 -30.35 -8.92 -2.26
CA GLU A 148 -29.36 -7.88 -2.56
C GLU A 148 -29.65 -6.65 -1.69
N ALA A 149 -28.64 -6.16 -0.97
CA ALA A 149 -28.79 -4.98 -0.14
C ALA A 149 -28.82 -3.71 -1.00
N ASP A 150 -29.50 -2.67 -0.53
CA ASP A 150 -29.47 -1.35 -1.16
C ASP A 150 -28.13 -0.68 -0.84
N CYS A 151 -27.12 -1.01 -1.63
CA CYS A 151 -25.75 -0.51 -1.50
C CYS A 151 -25.66 1.01 -1.69
N ALA A 152 -24.83 1.66 -0.88
CA ALA A 152 -24.71 3.12 -0.84
C ALA A 152 -23.25 3.59 -1.00
N ASP A 153 -23.08 4.83 -1.42
CA ASP A 153 -21.77 5.49 -1.63
C ASP A 153 -20.90 5.52 -0.36
N ASN A 154 -21.55 5.62 0.79
CA ASN A 154 -20.91 5.71 2.12
C ASN A 154 -20.84 4.39 2.87
N ASP A 155 -21.11 3.25 2.23
CA ASP A 155 -20.77 1.94 2.79
C ASP A 155 -19.27 1.90 3.07
N ILE A 156 -18.85 1.17 4.10
CA ILE A 156 -17.51 1.24 4.67
C ILE A 156 -16.70 -0.02 4.37
N ILE A 157 -15.41 0.16 4.11
CA ILE A 157 -14.39 -0.86 4.33
C ILE A 157 -13.42 -0.40 5.41
N ILE A 158 -12.75 -1.33 6.07
CA ILE A 158 -11.69 -1.01 7.02
C ILE A 158 -10.36 -1.54 6.49
N ILE A 159 -9.32 -0.69 6.54
CA ILE A 159 -7.96 -1.10 6.19
C ILE A 159 -7.12 -1.02 7.47
N TYR A 160 -6.76 -2.20 8.02
CA TYR A 160 -5.85 -2.29 9.14
C TYR A 160 -4.40 -2.11 8.69
N THR A 161 -3.68 -1.23 9.37
CA THR A 161 -2.26 -0.96 9.11
C THR A 161 -1.45 -1.20 10.37
N GLY A 162 -0.27 -1.79 10.23
CA GLY A 162 0.71 -1.85 11.31
C GLY A 162 1.26 -0.45 11.58
N GLY A 163 0.93 0.11 12.73
CA GLY A 163 1.50 1.37 13.20
C GLY A 163 2.96 1.20 13.60
N THR A 164 3.76 2.27 13.51
CA THR A 164 5.14 2.30 14.02
C THR A 164 5.21 2.26 15.55
N THR A 165 4.07 2.43 16.23
CA THR A 165 4.00 2.66 17.68
C THR A 165 3.15 1.66 18.46
N GLY A 166 2.73 0.53 17.86
CA GLY A 166 1.90 -0.43 18.60
C GLY A 166 1.03 -1.34 17.74
N TYR A 167 -0.12 -1.73 18.28
CA TYR A 167 -1.10 -2.58 17.61
C TYR A 167 -1.68 -1.95 16.35
N PRO A 168 -2.07 -2.78 15.35
CA PRO A 168 -2.66 -2.28 14.10
C PRO A 168 -3.96 -1.51 14.36
N LYS A 169 -4.18 -0.45 13.56
CA LYS A 169 -5.37 0.39 13.61
C LYS A 169 -6.16 0.28 12.31
N GLY A 170 -7.48 0.22 12.43
CA GLY A 170 -8.38 0.10 11.29
C GLY A 170 -8.85 1.45 10.77
N VAL A 171 -8.39 1.86 9.60
CA VAL A 171 -8.82 3.09 8.94
C VAL A 171 -10.14 2.85 8.21
N MET A 172 -11.18 3.61 8.53
CA MET A 172 -12.52 3.47 7.96
C MET A 172 -12.68 4.31 6.71
N TRP A 173 -12.85 3.66 5.57
CA TRP A 173 -13.01 4.29 4.28
C TRP A 173 -14.45 4.12 3.74
N PRO A 174 -15.20 5.22 3.51
CA PRO A 174 -16.37 5.16 2.64
C PRO A 174 -15.96 4.73 1.23
N HIS A 175 -16.72 3.85 0.59
CA HIS A 175 -16.39 3.29 -0.73
C HIS A 175 -16.15 4.40 -1.75
N LYS A 176 -17.05 5.39 -1.84
CA LYS A 176 -16.90 6.53 -2.74
C LYS A 176 -15.63 7.33 -2.47
N HIS A 177 -15.31 7.59 -1.20
CA HIS A 177 -14.11 8.34 -0.86
C HIS A 177 -12.85 7.60 -1.32
N LEU A 178 -12.74 6.31 -1.03
CA LEU A 178 -11.59 5.53 -1.48
C LEU A 178 -11.52 5.43 -3.00
N PHE A 179 -12.66 5.26 -3.69
CA PHE A 179 -12.72 5.20 -5.14
C PHE A 179 -12.11 6.44 -5.80
N PHE A 180 -12.45 7.63 -5.34
CA PHE A 180 -11.90 8.87 -5.91
C PHE A 180 -10.50 9.19 -5.39
N SER A 181 -10.24 8.96 -4.12
CA SER A 181 -9.01 9.39 -3.46
C SER A 181 -7.81 8.49 -3.75
N ALA A 182 -8.01 7.17 -3.80
CA ALA A 182 -6.92 6.22 -3.98
C ALA A 182 -6.98 5.46 -5.30
N LEU A 183 -8.18 5.29 -5.88
CA LEU A 183 -8.39 4.50 -7.10
C LEU A 183 -8.59 5.38 -8.35
N GLY A 184 -8.39 6.70 -8.23
CA GLY A 184 -8.46 7.65 -9.35
C GLY A 184 -9.84 7.85 -9.95
N GLY A 185 -10.92 7.39 -9.30
CA GLY A 185 -12.29 7.62 -9.72
C GLY A 185 -12.63 7.09 -11.12
N GLY A 186 -11.98 6.01 -11.58
CA GLY A 186 -12.14 5.47 -12.93
C GLY A 186 -11.42 6.27 -14.03
N GLY A 187 -10.59 7.27 -13.66
CA GLY A 187 -9.92 8.16 -14.60
C GLY A 187 -8.46 7.81 -14.94
N PHE A 188 -7.82 6.85 -14.27
CA PHE A 188 -6.40 6.57 -14.49
C PHE A 188 -6.00 6.27 -15.94
N PHE A 189 -6.90 5.70 -16.73
CA PHE A 189 -6.63 5.29 -18.11
C PHE A 189 -7.39 6.12 -19.14
N HIS A 190 -7.97 7.26 -18.73
CA HIS A 190 -8.80 8.10 -19.58
C HIS A 190 -8.47 9.59 -19.45
N ALA A 191 -8.37 10.26 -20.59
CA ALA A 191 -8.04 11.69 -20.65
C ALA A 191 -9.11 12.61 -19.99
N ASP A 192 -10.37 12.16 -19.94
CA ASP A 192 -11.48 12.94 -19.38
C ASP A 192 -11.48 12.96 -17.83
N GLY A 193 -10.50 12.31 -17.18
CA GLY A 193 -10.41 12.26 -15.73
C GLY A 193 -11.48 11.37 -15.05
N PRO A 194 -11.79 11.60 -13.76
CA PRO A 194 -12.72 10.78 -12.99
C PRO A 194 -14.15 10.81 -13.54
N VAL A 195 -14.88 9.71 -13.32
CA VAL A 195 -16.31 9.64 -13.63
C VAL A 195 -17.15 10.43 -12.62
N SER A 196 -18.32 10.89 -13.05
CA SER A 196 -19.30 11.60 -12.19
C SER A 196 -20.37 10.66 -11.61
N ALA A 197 -20.64 9.56 -12.31
CA ALA A 197 -21.61 8.55 -11.91
C ALA A 197 -21.08 7.13 -12.16
N PRO A 198 -21.50 6.12 -11.35
CA PRO A 198 -21.03 4.74 -11.49
C PRO A 198 -21.25 4.14 -12.88
N ASP A 199 -22.38 4.44 -13.51
CA ASP A 199 -22.75 3.90 -14.83
C ASP A 199 -21.85 4.39 -15.97
N GLU A 200 -21.14 5.53 -15.80
CA GLU A 200 -20.17 6.02 -16.79
C GLU A 200 -18.99 5.07 -16.95
N LEU A 201 -18.72 4.19 -15.96
CA LEU A 201 -17.70 3.15 -16.09
C LEU A 201 -17.96 2.21 -17.27
N ARG A 202 -19.23 2.00 -17.68
CA ARG A 202 -19.55 1.14 -18.84
C ARG A 202 -18.83 1.64 -20.09
N GLY A 203 -19.03 2.92 -20.43
CA GLY A 203 -18.35 3.52 -21.59
C GLY A 203 -16.82 3.49 -21.45
N ARG A 204 -16.30 3.76 -20.23
CA ARG A 204 -14.84 3.67 -19.96
C ARG A 204 -14.28 2.28 -20.22
N ILE A 205 -15.01 1.21 -19.85
CA ILE A 205 -14.61 -0.19 -20.03
C ILE A 205 -14.74 -0.60 -21.50
N GLU A 206 -15.79 -0.14 -22.21
CA GLU A 206 -16.01 -0.45 -23.63
C GLU A 206 -14.99 0.21 -24.54
N ASP A 207 -14.70 1.49 -24.31
CA ASP A 207 -13.78 2.30 -25.12
C ASP A 207 -12.30 2.13 -24.68
N GLY A 208 -12.07 1.57 -23.49
CA GLY A 208 -10.75 1.40 -22.90
C GLY A 208 -9.96 0.21 -23.43
N MET A 209 -8.67 0.23 -23.22
CA MET A 209 -7.78 -0.90 -23.51
C MET A 209 -8.00 -2.04 -22.50
N ALA A 210 -8.01 -3.28 -23.00
CA ALA A 210 -8.02 -4.47 -22.13
C ALA A 210 -6.60 -4.80 -21.67
N LEU A 211 -6.15 -4.18 -20.59
CA LEU A 211 -4.80 -4.37 -20.04
C LEU A 211 -4.72 -5.57 -19.09
N THR A 212 -3.50 -6.02 -18.84
CA THR A 212 -3.18 -7.03 -17.83
C THR A 212 -2.33 -6.41 -16.72
N THR A 213 -2.79 -6.50 -15.48
CA THR A 213 -2.14 -5.93 -14.29
C THR A 213 -1.69 -7.05 -13.36
N MET A 214 -0.50 -6.92 -12.77
CA MET A 214 0.03 -7.86 -11.79
C MET A 214 0.49 -7.15 -10.52
N PRO A 215 -0.26 -7.22 -9.40
CA PRO A 215 0.22 -6.79 -8.11
C PRO A 215 1.17 -7.85 -7.54
N LEU A 216 2.42 -7.49 -7.23
CA LEU A 216 3.40 -8.42 -6.66
C LEU A 216 3.33 -8.49 -5.13
N ALA A 217 2.77 -7.46 -4.50
CA ALA A 217 2.57 -7.46 -3.05
C ALA A 217 1.32 -8.25 -2.63
N PRO A 218 1.23 -8.65 -1.35
CA PRO A 218 0.02 -9.26 -0.81
C PRO A 218 -1.20 -8.34 -0.84
N LEU A 219 -2.37 -8.88 -1.22
CA LEU A 219 -3.66 -8.16 -1.25
C LEU A 219 -4.10 -7.64 0.13
N MET A 220 -3.56 -8.19 1.21
CA MET A 220 -3.79 -7.67 2.56
C MET A 220 -3.21 -6.27 2.79
N HIS A 221 -2.42 -5.73 1.86
CA HIS A 221 -1.87 -4.38 1.91
C HIS A 221 -2.55 -3.46 0.90
N GLY A 222 -2.80 -2.22 1.32
CA GLY A 222 -3.52 -1.23 0.51
C GLY A 222 -2.95 -1.08 -0.90
N ALA A 223 -1.64 -1.00 -1.07
CA ALA A 223 -1.02 -0.82 -2.38
C ALA A 223 -1.44 -1.89 -3.41
N ALA A 224 -1.38 -3.18 -3.04
CA ALA A 224 -1.78 -4.27 -3.94
C ALA A 224 -3.30 -4.34 -4.12
N LEU A 225 -4.06 -4.18 -3.05
CA LEU A 225 -5.53 -4.19 -3.13
C LEU A 225 -6.03 -3.05 -4.01
N TRP A 226 -5.53 -1.82 -3.83
CA TRP A 226 -5.95 -0.66 -4.61
C TRP A 226 -5.61 -0.83 -6.10
N THR A 227 -4.41 -1.26 -6.44
CA THR A 227 -4.04 -1.56 -7.83
C THR A 227 -4.97 -2.61 -8.44
N THR A 228 -5.31 -3.64 -7.67
CA THR A 228 -6.25 -4.70 -8.11
C THR A 228 -7.65 -4.14 -8.34
N LEU A 229 -8.16 -3.31 -7.43
CA LEU A 229 -9.48 -2.67 -7.57
C LEU A 229 -9.53 -1.74 -8.78
N VAL A 230 -8.47 -0.91 -8.99
CA VAL A 230 -8.34 -0.06 -10.20
C VAL A 230 -8.45 -0.90 -11.47
N ALA A 231 -7.71 -2.00 -11.53
CA ALA A 231 -7.72 -2.88 -12.69
C ALA A 231 -9.09 -3.52 -12.93
N LEU A 232 -9.73 -4.04 -11.89
CA LEU A 232 -11.03 -4.70 -12.01
C LEU A 232 -12.15 -3.72 -12.41
N PHE A 233 -12.15 -2.50 -11.85
CA PHE A 233 -13.15 -1.48 -12.22
C PHE A 233 -12.92 -0.91 -13.62
N ALA A 234 -11.71 -1.03 -14.18
CA ALA A 234 -11.40 -0.68 -15.57
C ALA A 234 -11.62 -1.84 -16.56
N GLY A 235 -12.14 -2.97 -16.13
CA GLY A 235 -12.35 -4.14 -16.99
C GLY A 235 -11.06 -4.85 -17.41
N HIS A 236 -9.97 -4.66 -16.68
CA HIS A 236 -8.66 -5.27 -16.94
C HIS A 236 -8.57 -6.70 -16.38
N LYS A 237 -7.58 -7.46 -16.87
CA LYS A 237 -7.19 -8.76 -16.33
C LYS A 237 -6.19 -8.56 -15.19
N VAL A 238 -6.37 -9.26 -14.07
CA VAL A 238 -5.44 -9.28 -12.95
C VAL A 238 -4.79 -10.65 -12.83
N VAL A 239 -3.46 -10.69 -12.75
CA VAL A 239 -2.68 -11.91 -12.52
C VAL A 239 -2.21 -11.93 -11.07
N LEU A 240 -2.61 -12.95 -10.31
CA LEU A 240 -2.20 -13.19 -8.93
C LEU A 240 -1.16 -14.30 -8.88
N SER A 241 -0.05 -14.08 -8.17
CA SER A 241 0.96 -15.13 -7.96
C SER A 241 0.48 -16.11 -6.88
N GLU A 242 0.64 -17.42 -7.13
CA GLU A 242 0.39 -18.49 -6.16
C GLU A 242 1.55 -18.66 -5.14
N ALA A 243 2.69 -17.98 -5.36
CA ALA A 243 3.85 -18.14 -4.49
C ALA A 243 3.55 -17.59 -3.09
N PRO A 244 3.95 -18.29 -2.03
CA PRO A 244 3.75 -17.83 -0.66
C PRO A 244 4.64 -16.62 -0.30
N GLY A 245 5.57 -16.26 -1.18
CA GLY A 245 6.48 -15.13 -1.03
C GLY A 245 6.85 -14.51 -2.37
N PHE A 246 7.60 -13.43 -2.32
CA PHE A 246 8.10 -12.76 -3.50
C PHE A 246 9.31 -13.51 -4.09
N ASP A 247 9.27 -13.79 -5.38
CA ASP A 247 10.34 -14.38 -6.20
C ASP A 247 10.41 -13.63 -7.52
N ALA A 248 11.52 -12.93 -7.75
CA ALA A 248 11.70 -12.06 -8.91
C ALA A 248 11.76 -12.85 -10.24
N ALA A 249 12.41 -14.01 -10.26
CA ALA A 249 12.50 -14.82 -11.47
C ALA A 249 11.14 -15.39 -11.88
N ARG A 250 10.35 -15.85 -10.88
CA ARG A 250 8.96 -16.29 -11.10
C ARG A 250 8.07 -15.14 -11.53
N ALA A 251 8.23 -13.95 -10.95
CA ALA A 251 7.47 -12.77 -11.35
C ALA A 251 7.69 -12.46 -12.84
N TRP A 252 8.94 -12.44 -13.31
CA TRP A 252 9.25 -12.23 -14.72
C TRP A 252 8.69 -13.32 -15.63
N ALA A 253 8.72 -14.58 -15.19
CA ALA A 253 8.11 -15.67 -15.95
C ALA A 253 6.60 -15.48 -16.14
N LEU A 254 5.87 -15.06 -15.08
CA LEU A 254 4.44 -14.76 -15.15
C LEU A 254 4.15 -13.51 -15.99
N ILE A 255 4.95 -12.45 -15.85
CA ILE A 255 4.84 -11.22 -16.64
C ILE A 255 4.91 -11.54 -18.13
N ARG A 256 5.86 -12.36 -18.56
CA ARG A 256 6.00 -12.82 -19.93
C ARG A 256 4.84 -13.71 -20.34
N GLN A 257 4.51 -14.72 -19.52
CA GLN A 257 3.48 -15.72 -19.83
C GLN A 257 2.11 -15.09 -20.08
N TYR A 258 1.72 -14.15 -19.23
CA TYR A 258 0.39 -13.53 -19.26
C TYR A 258 0.37 -12.17 -19.97
N GLN A 259 1.48 -11.77 -20.57
CA GLN A 259 1.62 -10.49 -21.30
C GLN A 259 1.20 -9.30 -20.42
N VAL A 260 1.79 -9.23 -19.20
CA VAL A 260 1.44 -8.21 -18.21
C VAL A 260 1.90 -6.83 -18.67
N ASN A 261 0.99 -5.88 -18.68
CA ASN A 261 1.22 -4.51 -19.10
C ASN A 261 1.65 -3.59 -17.95
N ILE A 262 1.12 -3.84 -16.75
CA ILE A 262 1.30 -3.02 -15.55
C ILE A 262 1.69 -3.91 -14.38
N VAL A 263 2.79 -3.58 -13.71
CA VAL A 263 3.25 -4.26 -12.49
C VAL A 263 3.22 -3.27 -11.33
N SER A 264 2.67 -3.70 -10.18
CA SER A 264 2.71 -2.94 -8.95
C SER A 264 3.62 -3.61 -7.92
N ILE A 265 4.56 -2.85 -7.36
CA ILE A 265 5.57 -3.29 -6.40
C ILE A 265 5.53 -2.46 -5.11
N VAL A 266 6.33 -2.84 -4.12
CA VAL A 266 6.52 -2.09 -2.87
C VAL A 266 8.01 -1.78 -2.69
N GLY A 267 8.44 -0.64 -3.19
CA GLY A 267 9.76 -0.06 -2.99
C GLY A 267 10.93 -0.93 -3.45
N ASP A 268 12.10 -0.54 -2.99
CA ASP A 268 13.38 -1.16 -3.34
C ASP A 268 13.46 -2.65 -3.00
N ALA A 269 12.76 -3.09 -1.96
CA ALA A 269 12.75 -4.49 -1.53
C ALA A 269 12.23 -5.46 -2.61
N MET A 270 11.36 -4.99 -3.51
CA MET A 270 10.92 -5.75 -4.67
C MET A 270 11.61 -5.31 -5.95
N ALA A 271 11.89 -4.01 -6.09
CA ALA A 271 12.49 -3.44 -7.29
C ALA A 271 13.90 -3.95 -7.53
N LEU A 272 14.75 -3.99 -6.49
CA LEU A 272 16.15 -4.41 -6.62
C LEU A 272 16.27 -5.85 -7.12
N PRO A 273 15.66 -6.88 -6.52
CA PRO A 273 15.75 -8.24 -7.06
C PRO A 273 15.17 -8.38 -8.47
N LEU A 274 14.14 -7.59 -8.82
CA LEU A 274 13.58 -7.61 -10.17
C LEU A 274 14.59 -7.12 -11.20
N VAL A 275 15.23 -5.97 -10.97
CA VAL A 275 16.19 -5.41 -11.92
C VAL A 275 17.45 -6.27 -12.02
N GLU A 276 17.93 -6.84 -10.91
CA GLU A 276 19.08 -7.75 -10.90
C GLU A 276 18.87 -8.99 -11.78
N VAL A 277 17.67 -9.58 -11.75
CA VAL A 277 17.34 -10.70 -12.65
C VAL A 277 17.38 -10.27 -14.12
N LEU A 278 16.93 -9.06 -14.45
CA LEU A 278 17.02 -8.56 -15.83
C LEU A 278 18.47 -8.33 -16.26
N GLU A 279 19.29 -7.75 -15.40
CA GLU A 279 20.69 -7.45 -15.69
C GLU A 279 21.54 -8.71 -15.88
N THR A 280 21.32 -9.74 -15.05
CA THR A 280 22.09 -10.99 -15.09
C THR A 280 21.78 -11.89 -16.29
N ARG A 281 20.60 -11.76 -16.90
CA ARG A 281 20.16 -12.59 -18.03
C ARG A 281 20.17 -11.87 -19.37
N HIS A 282 20.83 -10.74 -19.46
CA HIS A 282 20.79 -9.85 -20.64
C HIS A 282 21.35 -10.49 -21.93
N GLU A 283 22.18 -11.52 -21.84
CA GLU A 283 22.87 -12.08 -22.98
C GLU A 283 22.21 -13.34 -23.58
N GLU A 284 21.32 -14.03 -22.87
CA GLU A 284 20.86 -15.36 -23.29
C GLU A 284 19.46 -15.42 -23.89
N GLU A 285 18.55 -14.52 -23.56
CA GLU A 285 17.19 -14.44 -24.14
C GLU A 285 16.69 -12.99 -24.13
N ALA A 286 16.33 -12.46 -25.27
CA ALA A 286 15.51 -11.25 -25.31
C ALA A 286 14.22 -11.55 -24.51
N TRP A 287 14.01 -10.84 -23.40
CA TRP A 287 12.91 -11.08 -22.44
C TRP A 287 11.51 -10.94 -23.07
N GLN A 288 11.41 -10.41 -24.30
CA GLN A 288 10.13 -10.19 -25.01
C GLN A 288 9.12 -9.47 -24.10
N LEU A 289 9.55 -8.36 -23.48
CA LEU A 289 8.76 -7.56 -22.54
C LEU A 289 8.17 -6.29 -23.17
N ASP A 290 8.08 -6.23 -24.50
CA ASP A 290 7.56 -5.05 -25.24
C ASP A 290 6.12 -4.68 -24.83
N HIS A 291 5.38 -5.63 -24.27
CA HIS A 291 4.03 -5.43 -23.75
C HIS A 291 4.02 -4.75 -22.37
N LEU A 292 5.12 -4.81 -21.61
CA LEU A 292 5.24 -4.19 -20.29
C LEU A 292 5.60 -2.70 -20.45
N PHE A 293 4.71 -1.81 -20.09
CA PHE A 293 4.97 -0.38 -20.21
C PHE A 293 5.00 0.37 -18.88
N HIS A 294 4.55 -0.24 -17.76
CA HIS A 294 4.54 0.45 -16.47
C HIS A 294 4.94 -0.46 -15.30
N VAL A 295 5.88 0.02 -14.48
CA VAL A 295 6.17 -0.49 -13.14
C VAL A 295 5.95 0.62 -12.13
N GLY A 296 4.89 0.49 -11.33
CA GLY A 296 4.51 1.46 -10.31
C GLY A 296 4.84 0.95 -8.91
N SER A 297 5.33 1.82 -8.04
CA SER A 297 5.57 1.53 -6.63
C SER A 297 4.77 2.42 -5.71
N GLY A 298 4.27 1.84 -4.62
CA GLY A 298 3.61 2.57 -3.54
C GLY A 298 3.85 1.92 -2.18
N GLY A 299 3.78 2.73 -1.12
CA GLY A 299 3.89 2.24 0.26
C GLY A 299 5.31 2.07 0.81
N ALA A 300 6.34 2.13 -0.02
CA ALA A 300 7.75 2.21 0.36
C ALA A 300 8.55 2.97 -0.69
N ILE A 301 9.75 3.42 -0.33
CA ILE A 301 10.63 4.17 -1.23
C ILE A 301 11.05 3.27 -2.41
N PHE A 302 10.88 3.82 -3.60
CA PHE A 302 11.46 3.30 -4.83
C PHE A 302 12.52 4.30 -5.28
N SER A 303 13.79 4.01 -4.95
CA SER A 303 14.90 4.94 -5.11
C SER A 303 15.18 5.25 -6.58
N GLU A 304 15.58 6.49 -6.85
CA GLU A 304 15.92 6.96 -8.19
C GLU A 304 17.06 6.12 -8.80
N ALA A 305 18.00 5.68 -7.98
CA ALA A 305 19.10 4.81 -8.42
C ALA A 305 18.59 3.52 -9.05
N ILE A 306 17.61 2.83 -8.41
CA ILE A 306 17.03 1.61 -8.94
C ILE A 306 16.10 1.90 -10.13
N GLN A 307 15.36 3.01 -10.11
CA GLN A 307 14.57 3.44 -11.26
C GLN A 307 15.43 3.64 -12.52
N LYS A 308 16.61 4.27 -12.39
CA LYS A 308 17.58 4.43 -13.48
C LYS A 308 18.09 3.08 -14.01
N ARG A 309 18.32 2.09 -13.14
CA ARG A 309 18.70 0.74 -13.57
C ARG A 309 17.59 0.08 -14.41
N PHE A 310 16.32 0.20 -13.99
CA PHE A 310 15.20 -0.26 -14.82
C PHE A 310 15.16 0.40 -16.19
N SER A 311 15.31 1.73 -16.25
CA SER A 311 15.31 2.48 -17.51
C SER A 311 16.50 2.14 -18.41
N ALA A 312 17.63 1.73 -17.84
CA ALA A 312 18.79 1.29 -18.61
C ALA A 312 18.56 -0.06 -19.32
N VAL A 313 17.85 -0.99 -18.66
CA VAL A 313 17.56 -2.33 -19.20
C VAL A 313 16.30 -2.32 -20.07
N LEU A 314 15.28 -1.56 -19.69
CA LEU A 314 14.00 -1.43 -20.38
C LEU A 314 13.71 0.06 -20.70
N PRO A 315 14.28 0.61 -21.77
CA PRO A 315 14.24 2.05 -22.05
C PRO A 315 12.84 2.60 -22.35
N ASN A 316 11.89 1.76 -22.74
CA ASN A 316 10.51 2.14 -23.01
C ASN A 316 9.58 1.97 -21.79
N LEU A 317 10.12 1.49 -20.66
CA LEU A 317 9.35 1.27 -19.45
C LEU A 317 9.12 2.59 -18.71
N PHE A 318 7.87 2.93 -18.46
CA PHE A 318 7.52 3.99 -17.53
C PHE A 318 7.62 3.47 -16.09
N VAL A 319 8.43 4.12 -15.29
CA VAL A 319 8.64 3.77 -13.88
C VAL A 319 8.11 4.90 -13.01
N SER A 320 7.31 4.59 -12.01
CA SER A 320 6.75 5.61 -11.11
C SER A 320 6.78 5.20 -9.65
N SER A 321 6.91 6.19 -8.77
CA SER A 321 6.80 6.04 -7.32
C SER A 321 5.70 6.95 -6.81
N SER A 322 4.74 6.41 -6.07
CA SER A 322 3.62 7.18 -5.54
C SER A 322 3.68 7.28 -4.02
N LEU A 323 3.56 8.49 -3.50
CA LEU A 323 3.31 8.75 -2.10
C LEU A 323 1.85 8.50 -1.77
N GLY A 324 1.61 7.92 -0.62
CA GLY A 324 0.30 7.72 -0.04
C GLY A 324 0.39 7.03 1.31
N ALA A 325 -0.66 7.16 2.07
CA ALA A 325 -0.84 6.45 3.33
C ALA A 325 -2.25 5.88 3.37
N THR A 326 -2.48 4.93 4.26
CA THR A 326 -3.85 4.41 4.44
C THR A 326 -4.80 5.50 4.90
N GLU A 327 -4.30 6.50 5.60
CA GLU A 327 -5.05 7.65 6.14
C GLU A 327 -5.35 8.72 5.08
N THR A 328 -4.53 8.85 4.04
CA THR A 328 -4.67 9.91 3.03
C THR A 328 -5.07 9.43 1.64
N GLY A 329 -5.04 8.12 1.40
CA GLY A 329 -5.14 7.58 0.04
C GLY A 329 -3.86 7.86 -0.78
N THR A 330 -3.98 7.86 -2.10
CA THR A 330 -2.86 8.12 -3.00
C THR A 330 -2.71 9.62 -3.24
N VAL A 331 -1.57 10.17 -2.86
CA VAL A 331 -1.24 11.59 -3.11
C VAL A 331 -0.71 11.77 -4.53
N GLY A 332 0.06 10.81 -5.04
CA GLY A 332 0.62 10.82 -6.39
C GLY A 332 2.14 10.67 -6.41
N SER A 333 2.75 10.86 -7.58
CA SER A 333 4.19 10.62 -7.81
C SER A 333 5.05 11.87 -7.64
N GLY A 334 4.46 13.01 -7.26
CA GLY A 334 5.11 14.32 -7.33
C GLY A 334 4.99 14.91 -8.74
N ASP A 335 4.67 16.21 -8.79
CA ASP A 335 4.35 16.89 -10.05
C ASP A 335 5.52 17.74 -10.56
N LEU A 336 6.51 18.00 -9.69
CA LEU A 336 7.63 18.89 -9.95
C LEU A 336 8.96 18.13 -9.84
N GLU A 337 9.84 18.36 -10.80
CA GLU A 337 11.20 17.82 -10.75
C GLU A 337 11.96 18.43 -9.56
N THR A 338 12.64 17.57 -8.82
CA THR A 338 13.57 17.98 -7.77
C THR A 338 14.91 17.29 -8.01
N SER A 339 16.00 17.98 -7.70
CA SER A 339 17.29 17.33 -7.50
C SER A 339 17.17 16.48 -6.22
N GLU A 340 17.59 15.20 -6.23
CA GLU A 340 17.74 14.38 -5.02
C GLU A 340 16.57 13.44 -4.64
N GLY A 341 15.63 13.13 -5.54
CA GLY A 341 14.56 12.14 -5.26
C GLY A 341 13.54 12.58 -4.20
N ILE A 342 13.50 13.87 -3.86
CA ILE A 342 12.53 14.48 -2.95
C ILE A 342 11.24 14.72 -3.71
N MET A 343 10.10 14.27 -3.19
CA MET A 343 8.80 14.51 -3.82
C MET A 343 8.35 15.94 -3.56
N ARG A 344 7.97 16.65 -4.62
CA ARG A 344 7.40 17.98 -4.57
C ARG A 344 6.12 18.04 -5.39
N TYR A 345 5.08 18.58 -4.80
CA TYR A 345 3.76 18.69 -5.40
C TYR A 345 3.45 20.14 -5.74
N ALA A 346 2.90 20.37 -6.92
CA ALA A 346 2.31 21.67 -7.27
C ALA A 346 1.16 22.01 -6.29
N ALA A 347 0.81 23.28 -6.22
CA ALA A 347 -0.33 23.72 -5.42
C ALA A 347 -1.61 23.00 -5.89
N ARG A 348 -2.33 22.38 -4.96
CA ARG A 348 -3.57 21.64 -5.20
C ARG A 348 -4.57 21.94 -4.08
N ASP A 349 -5.85 22.02 -4.44
CA ASP A 349 -6.92 22.34 -3.47
C ASP A 349 -7.13 21.25 -2.41
N ASP A 350 -6.74 19.99 -2.71
CA ASP A 350 -6.88 18.85 -1.80
C ASP A 350 -5.65 18.59 -0.93
N LEU A 351 -4.54 19.34 -1.12
CA LEU A 351 -3.31 19.20 -0.34
C LEU A 351 -3.00 20.48 0.46
N ALA A 352 -2.52 20.27 1.68
CA ALA A 352 -2.08 21.34 2.56
C ALA A 352 -0.93 20.89 3.46
N VAL A 353 -0.29 21.85 4.12
CA VAL A 353 0.62 21.58 5.26
C VAL A 353 -0.05 22.12 6.51
N VAL A 354 -0.29 21.24 7.49
CA VAL A 354 -0.93 21.58 8.76
C VAL A 354 0.10 21.65 9.88
N VAL A 355 0.10 22.75 10.63
CA VAL A 355 1.00 22.97 11.77
C VAL A 355 0.25 22.70 13.06
N ASP A 356 0.83 21.87 13.94
CA ASP A 356 0.31 21.49 15.25
C ASP A 356 -1.18 21.02 15.25
N GLY A 357 -1.67 20.52 14.11
CA GLY A 357 -3.05 20.07 13.96
C GLY A 357 -4.11 21.17 14.02
N THR A 358 -3.73 22.46 14.05
CA THR A 358 -4.65 23.56 14.36
C THR A 358 -4.74 24.65 13.29
N ARG A 359 -3.71 24.81 12.46
CA ARG A 359 -3.65 25.86 11.43
C ARG A 359 -2.93 25.39 10.18
N LEU A 360 -3.15 26.07 9.07
CA LEU A 360 -2.37 25.89 7.86
C LEU A 360 -1.00 26.58 7.99
N ALA A 361 0.02 26.01 7.34
CA ALA A 361 1.35 26.59 7.26
C ALA A 361 1.36 27.87 6.43
N MET A 362 2.24 28.80 6.77
CA MET A 362 2.62 29.93 5.91
C MET A 362 3.78 29.53 4.99
N PRO A 363 4.01 30.23 3.86
CA PRO A 363 5.15 29.98 2.99
C PRO A 363 6.47 29.93 3.76
N GLY A 364 7.23 28.85 3.56
CA GLY A 364 8.49 28.56 4.26
C GLY A 364 8.32 27.77 5.57
N GLU A 365 7.10 27.58 6.09
CA GLU A 365 6.88 26.81 7.30
C GLU A 365 6.80 25.30 7.03
N GLU A 366 7.25 24.54 8.02
CA GLU A 366 7.14 23.08 8.08
C GLU A 366 5.93 22.66 8.93
N GLY A 367 5.37 21.51 8.58
CA GLY A 367 4.25 20.89 9.31
C GLY A 367 4.07 19.45 8.84
N VAL A 368 2.84 18.98 8.89
CA VAL A 368 2.45 17.64 8.44
C VAL A 368 1.69 17.76 7.12
N LEU A 369 2.05 16.92 6.14
CA LEU A 369 1.29 16.79 4.90
C LEU A 369 -0.14 16.36 5.22
N ALA A 370 -1.09 17.12 4.73
CA ALA A 370 -2.50 16.93 5.00
C ALA A 370 -3.28 16.84 3.67
N ARG A 371 -4.29 15.99 3.66
CA ARG A 371 -5.23 15.87 2.54
C ARG A 371 -6.65 16.16 2.98
N SER A 372 -7.40 16.89 2.16
CA SER A 372 -8.82 17.19 2.34
C SER A 372 -9.70 16.51 1.31
N GLY A 373 -11.00 16.70 1.42
CA GLY A 373 -12.00 16.18 0.48
C GLY A 373 -12.41 14.74 0.77
N MET A 374 -12.19 13.83 -0.17
CA MET A 374 -12.58 12.43 -0.04
C MET A 374 -11.57 11.63 0.80
N VAL A 375 -11.60 11.79 2.12
CA VAL A 375 -10.69 11.15 3.09
C VAL A 375 -11.44 10.16 3.98
N PRO A 376 -10.76 9.30 4.76
CA PRO A 376 -11.39 8.40 5.74
C PRO A 376 -12.22 9.15 6.77
N VAL A 377 -13.13 8.44 7.40
CA VAL A 377 -13.96 9.02 8.47
C VAL A 377 -13.34 8.87 9.87
N GLY A 378 -12.25 8.11 10.00
CA GLY A 378 -11.55 7.92 11.26
C GLY A 378 -10.97 6.51 11.42
N TYR A 379 -10.51 6.22 12.64
CA TYR A 379 -10.09 4.87 13.04
C TYR A 379 -11.23 4.14 13.74
N PHE A 380 -11.39 2.88 13.43
CA PHE A 380 -12.41 2.03 14.06
C PHE A 380 -12.08 1.80 15.53
N GLY A 381 -13.00 2.21 16.42
CA GLY A 381 -12.88 2.01 17.86
C GLY A 381 -11.78 2.84 18.55
N ASP A 382 -11.21 3.87 17.90
CA ASP A 382 -10.15 4.72 18.47
C ASP A 382 -10.47 6.20 18.21
N GLU A 383 -11.35 6.77 19.03
CA GLU A 383 -11.77 8.18 18.91
C GLU A 383 -10.66 9.18 19.22
N GLU A 384 -9.74 8.84 20.12
CA GLU A 384 -8.62 9.71 20.49
C GLU A 384 -7.68 9.88 19.31
N LYS A 385 -7.23 8.74 18.73
CA LYS A 385 -6.37 8.78 17.56
C LYS A 385 -7.06 9.34 16.33
N THR A 386 -8.37 9.16 16.21
CA THR A 386 -9.17 9.80 15.16
C THR A 386 -9.06 11.31 15.23
N ARG A 387 -9.25 11.91 16.42
CA ARG A 387 -9.13 13.37 16.60
C ARG A 387 -7.72 13.92 16.34
N GLU A 388 -6.69 13.13 16.62
CA GLU A 388 -5.30 13.51 16.35
C GLU A 388 -4.93 13.48 14.87
N THR A 389 -5.51 12.53 14.12
CA THR A 389 -5.14 12.26 12.72
C THR A 389 -6.08 12.97 11.74
N PHE A 390 -7.35 13.08 12.08
CA PHE A 390 -8.37 13.72 11.26
C PHE A 390 -8.81 15.02 11.91
N VAL A 391 -8.21 16.13 11.46
CA VAL A 391 -8.37 17.44 12.07
C VAL A 391 -9.26 18.34 11.22
N THR A 392 -9.89 19.35 11.86
CA THR A 392 -10.63 20.37 11.14
C THR A 392 -9.93 21.72 11.30
N VAL A 393 -9.52 22.31 10.19
CA VAL A 393 -8.85 23.61 10.14
C VAL A 393 -9.62 24.50 9.17
N ASN A 394 -10.03 25.70 9.62
CA ASN A 394 -10.84 26.64 8.82
C ASN A 394 -12.07 25.98 8.18
N GLU A 395 -12.81 25.18 8.96
CA GLU A 395 -14.01 24.45 8.53
C GLU A 395 -13.75 23.32 7.49
N VAL A 396 -12.50 23.08 7.09
CA VAL A 396 -12.10 22.01 6.18
C VAL A 396 -11.56 20.83 6.97
N HIS A 397 -12.02 19.62 6.63
CA HIS A 397 -11.58 18.38 7.26
C HIS A 397 -10.36 17.83 6.53
N TYR A 398 -9.29 17.56 7.29
CA TYR A 398 -8.01 17.06 6.79
C TYR A 398 -7.63 15.74 7.43
N ALA A 399 -7.10 14.83 6.63
CA ALA A 399 -6.39 13.65 7.09
C ALA A 399 -4.87 13.90 7.08
N LEU A 400 -4.20 13.66 8.21
CA LEU A 400 -2.76 13.81 8.37
C LEU A 400 -2.06 12.48 8.07
N GLY A 401 -1.20 12.46 7.04
CA GLY A 401 -0.47 11.24 6.63
C GLY A 401 0.70 10.86 7.54
N GLY A 402 1.11 11.77 8.42
CA GLY A 402 2.29 11.62 9.27
C GLY A 402 3.62 11.90 8.54
N ASP A 403 3.57 12.31 7.29
CA ASP A 403 4.74 12.77 6.54
C ASP A 403 4.96 14.26 6.81
N ALA A 404 6.19 14.62 7.18
CA ALA A 404 6.57 16.02 7.33
C ALA A 404 6.68 16.68 5.94
N ALA A 405 6.21 17.91 5.85
CA ALA A 405 6.22 18.66 4.61
C ALA A 405 6.45 20.16 4.87
N ARG A 406 6.94 20.86 3.86
CA ARG A 406 7.11 22.31 3.87
C ARG A 406 6.29 22.94 2.76
N LEU A 407 5.57 24.02 3.12
CA LEU A 407 4.91 24.88 2.14
C LEU A 407 5.95 25.84 1.56
N GLU A 408 6.18 25.78 0.26
CA GLU A 408 7.14 26.65 -0.43
C GLU A 408 6.54 28.02 -0.75
N ALA A 409 7.40 28.99 -1.09
CA ALA A 409 6.99 30.36 -1.40
C ALA A 409 6.08 30.47 -2.65
N ASP A 410 6.18 29.52 -3.56
CA ASP A 410 5.35 29.42 -4.77
C ASP A 410 4.03 28.65 -4.57
N GLY A 411 3.75 28.22 -3.33
CA GLY A 411 2.57 27.45 -2.96
C GLY A 411 2.72 25.93 -3.20
N SER A 412 3.85 25.47 -3.73
CA SER A 412 4.12 24.03 -3.84
C SER A 412 4.45 23.42 -2.48
N ILE A 413 4.35 22.09 -2.36
CA ILE A 413 4.60 21.36 -1.12
C ILE A 413 5.75 20.39 -1.34
N THR A 414 6.81 20.54 -0.55
CA THR A 414 7.97 19.63 -0.51
C THR A 414 7.79 18.63 0.63
N VAL A 415 7.83 17.32 0.33
CA VAL A 415 7.76 16.26 1.34
C VAL A 415 9.15 16.01 1.90
N LEU A 416 9.29 16.08 3.23
CA LEU A 416 10.57 15.98 3.92
C LEU A 416 10.86 14.57 4.47
N GLY A 417 9.83 13.71 4.55
CA GLY A 417 9.93 12.35 5.07
C GLY A 417 9.01 12.09 6.27
N ARG A 418 9.19 10.95 6.95
CA ARG A 418 8.36 10.57 8.10
C ARG A 418 8.68 11.42 9.35
N GLY A 419 7.79 12.29 9.73
CA GLY A 419 7.95 13.19 10.87
C GLY A 419 8.25 12.48 12.21
N SER A 420 7.72 11.27 12.42
CA SER A 420 7.96 10.44 13.61
C SER A 420 9.39 9.90 13.72
N MET A 421 10.17 9.93 12.64
CA MET A 421 11.55 9.47 12.58
C MET A 421 12.56 10.62 12.55
N CYS A 422 12.09 11.86 12.65
CA CYS A 422 12.92 13.05 12.65
C CYS A 422 14.00 12.99 13.72
N ILE A 423 15.25 13.22 13.34
CA ILE A 423 16.41 13.24 14.21
C ILE A 423 16.67 14.68 14.65
N ASN A 424 16.66 14.93 15.97
CA ASN A 424 16.94 16.26 16.50
C ASN A 424 18.42 16.39 16.87
N THR A 425 19.19 17.02 16.02
CA THR A 425 20.65 17.19 16.18
C THR A 425 21.04 18.65 16.34
N GLY A 426 21.52 19.05 17.52
CA GLY A 426 21.96 20.41 17.79
C GLY A 426 20.89 21.49 17.65
N GLY A 427 19.61 21.14 17.81
CA GLY A 427 18.47 22.02 17.62
C GLY A 427 17.90 22.03 16.19
N GLU A 428 18.56 21.34 15.27
CA GLU A 428 18.12 21.19 13.88
C GLU A 428 17.40 19.86 13.67
N LYS A 429 16.44 19.84 12.76
CA LYS A 429 15.71 18.63 12.36
C LYS A 429 16.36 17.98 11.15
N VAL A 430 16.60 16.68 11.22
CA VAL A 430 17.10 15.86 10.10
C VAL A 430 16.11 14.74 9.83
N PHE A 431 15.63 14.67 8.62
CA PHE A 431 14.75 13.59 8.17
C PHE A 431 15.61 12.45 7.60
N PRO A 432 15.50 11.22 8.16
CA PRO A 432 16.30 10.08 7.73
C PRO A 432 16.28 9.86 6.23
N GLU A 433 15.10 9.95 5.63
CA GLU A 433 14.86 9.66 4.22
C GLU A 433 15.67 10.56 3.27
N GLU A 434 15.89 11.82 3.65
CA GLU A 434 16.72 12.76 2.86
C GLU A 434 18.19 12.30 2.82
N VAL A 435 18.71 11.87 3.96
CA VAL A 435 20.09 11.38 4.08
C VAL A 435 20.24 10.00 3.43
N GLU A 436 19.24 9.13 3.59
CA GLU A 436 19.18 7.82 2.95
C GLU A 436 19.18 7.93 1.42
N ALA A 437 18.37 8.84 0.87
CA ALA A 437 18.32 9.08 -0.58
C ALA A 437 19.69 9.50 -1.12
N MET A 438 20.39 10.40 -0.42
CA MET A 438 21.73 10.82 -0.79
C MET A 438 22.74 9.67 -0.76
N LEU A 439 22.75 8.88 0.31
CA LEU A 439 23.68 7.76 0.47
C LEU A 439 23.40 6.63 -0.53
N LYS A 440 22.14 6.35 -0.87
CA LYS A 440 21.78 5.38 -1.92
C LYS A 440 22.23 5.76 -3.32
N GLY A 441 22.50 7.03 -3.56
CA GLY A 441 23.13 7.51 -4.79
C GLY A 441 24.62 7.16 -4.91
N HIS A 442 25.28 6.72 -3.85
CA HIS A 442 26.67 6.30 -3.87
C HIS A 442 26.81 4.91 -4.49
N MET A 443 27.72 4.76 -5.47
CA MET A 443 27.83 3.55 -6.31
C MET A 443 28.06 2.24 -5.54
N GLN A 444 28.68 2.31 -4.35
CA GLN A 444 29.01 1.14 -3.55
C GLN A 444 27.97 0.85 -2.45
N VAL A 445 27.05 1.77 -2.16
CA VAL A 445 25.99 1.58 -1.15
C VAL A 445 24.83 0.81 -1.77
N GLN A 446 24.55 -0.37 -1.22
CA GLN A 446 23.44 -1.22 -1.66
C GLN A 446 22.12 -0.81 -0.99
N ASP A 447 22.15 -0.58 0.31
CA ASP A 447 21.00 -0.09 1.08
C ASP A 447 21.46 0.64 2.34
N VAL A 448 20.61 1.51 2.89
CA VAL A 448 20.93 2.30 4.08
C VAL A 448 19.67 2.69 4.85
N LEU A 449 19.77 2.72 6.18
CA LEU A 449 18.82 3.34 7.09
C LEU A 449 19.56 4.33 7.99
N VAL A 450 18.94 5.48 8.25
CA VAL A 450 19.52 6.55 9.06
C VAL A 450 18.74 6.71 10.35
N VAL A 451 19.44 6.74 11.48
CA VAL A 451 18.87 6.84 12.83
C VAL A 451 19.58 7.88 13.68
N GLY A 452 18.92 8.36 14.71
CA GLY A 452 19.49 9.28 15.69
C GLY A 452 19.97 8.55 16.94
N LEU A 453 21.30 8.44 17.13
CA LEU A 453 21.85 7.93 18.39
C LEU A 453 21.93 9.02 19.45
N PRO A 454 21.66 8.73 20.74
CA PRO A 454 21.86 9.66 21.82
C PRO A 454 23.29 10.24 21.82
N ASN A 455 23.41 11.56 21.92
CA ASN A 455 24.70 12.23 21.92
C ASN A 455 24.68 13.41 22.91
N PRO A 456 25.66 13.48 23.86
CA PRO A 456 25.68 14.50 24.93
C PRO A 456 25.79 15.95 24.39
N LYS A 457 26.42 16.12 23.22
CA LYS A 457 26.66 17.46 22.65
C LYS A 457 25.50 17.90 21.74
N TRP A 458 24.88 16.97 21.02
CA TRP A 458 23.94 17.30 19.96
C TRP A 458 22.51 16.86 20.24
N GLY A 459 22.24 16.23 21.39
CA GLY A 459 20.98 15.54 21.68
C GLY A 459 20.92 14.19 20.96
N GLN A 460 20.96 14.24 19.63
CA GLN A 460 21.10 13.04 18.78
C GLN A 460 22.21 13.24 17.73
N ALA A 461 22.95 12.19 17.43
CA ALA A 461 23.90 12.13 16.32
C ALA A 461 23.29 11.38 15.14
N VAL A 462 23.27 12.00 13.98
CA VAL A 462 22.86 11.34 12.73
C VAL A 462 23.81 10.17 12.45
N THR A 463 23.28 8.96 12.35
CA THR A 463 24.03 7.71 12.18
C THR A 463 23.45 6.91 11.03
N ALA A 464 24.30 6.51 10.08
CA ALA A 464 23.90 5.68 8.94
C ALA A 464 24.27 4.21 9.17
N VAL A 465 23.32 3.30 9.02
CA VAL A 465 23.53 1.84 8.99
C VAL A 465 23.36 1.42 7.54
N TYR A 466 24.43 0.96 6.90
CA TYR A 466 24.46 0.72 5.46
C TYR A 466 25.02 -0.67 5.11
N SER A 467 24.59 -1.21 3.96
CA SER A 467 25.17 -2.40 3.36
C SER A 467 25.93 -2.07 2.07
N ALA A 468 27.04 -2.77 1.87
CA ALA A 468 27.90 -2.71 0.72
C ALA A 468 28.70 -4.02 0.63
N ASP A 469 29.33 -4.33 -0.52
CA ASP A 469 30.19 -5.52 -0.69
C ASP A 469 31.41 -5.47 0.21
N ALA A 470 31.90 -4.29 0.56
CA ALA A 470 32.99 -4.04 1.50
C ALA A 470 32.72 -2.75 2.28
N GLU A 471 33.35 -2.62 3.44
CA GLU A 471 33.28 -1.40 4.24
C GLU A 471 33.84 -0.21 3.46
N ILE A 472 33.06 0.87 3.35
CA ILE A 472 33.45 2.11 2.67
C ILE A 472 34.04 3.05 3.72
N PRO A 473 35.18 3.74 3.41
CA PRO A 473 35.75 4.72 4.33
C PRO A 473 34.74 5.82 4.72
N GLU A 474 34.61 6.08 6.03
CA GLU A 474 33.63 7.08 6.53
C GLU A 474 33.80 8.45 5.88
N ASP A 475 35.05 8.87 5.62
CA ASP A 475 35.32 10.19 5.02
C ASP A 475 34.83 10.26 3.57
N GLU A 476 34.88 9.15 2.83
CA GLU A 476 34.32 9.06 1.47
C GLU A 476 32.79 9.25 1.50
N LEU A 477 32.09 8.57 2.40
CA LEU A 477 30.63 8.71 2.57
C LEU A 477 30.26 10.11 3.08
N LYS A 478 31.05 10.70 3.98
CA LYS A 478 30.86 12.08 4.45
C LYS A 478 31.02 13.08 3.33
N ASP A 479 32.08 12.92 2.52
CA ASP A 479 32.35 13.82 1.39
C ASP A 479 31.28 13.69 0.30
N TRP A 480 30.76 12.48 0.08
CA TRP A 480 29.62 12.26 -0.79
C TRP A 480 28.38 13.03 -0.29
N CYS A 481 28.03 12.88 0.99
CA CYS A 481 26.90 13.59 1.58
C CYS A 481 27.04 15.13 1.51
N ARG A 482 28.25 15.64 1.71
CA ARG A 482 28.55 17.09 1.70
C ARG A 482 28.34 17.75 0.33
N GLN A 483 28.25 16.97 -0.74
CA GLN A 483 28.00 17.53 -2.07
C GLN A 483 26.62 18.19 -2.17
N SER A 484 25.63 17.69 -1.40
CA SER A 484 24.24 18.16 -1.49
C SER A 484 23.57 18.41 -0.13
N LEU A 485 24.09 17.84 0.96
CA LEU A 485 23.47 18.00 2.28
C LEU A 485 24.14 19.11 3.10
N ALA A 486 23.33 19.85 3.85
CA ALA A 486 23.84 20.76 4.87
C ALA A 486 24.67 20.01 5.94
N GLY A 487 25.72 20.63 6.45
CA GLY A 487 26.70 19.95 7.31
C GLY A 487 26.12 19.27 8.56
N TYR A 488 25.01 19.77 9.12
CA TYR A 488 24.35 19.15 10.28
C TYR A 488 23.59 17.86 9.90
N LYS A 489 23.22 17.66 8.64
CA LYS A 489 22.56 16.48 8.11
C LYS A 489 23.51 15.34 7.80
N VAL A 490 24.80 15.64 7.56
CA VAL A 490 25.82 14.65 7.25
C VAL A 490 25.99 13.67 8.41
N PRO A 491 25.86 12.34 8.18
CA PRO A 491 26.03 11.36 9.26
C PRO A 491 27.39 11.51 9.94
N ARG A 492 27.39 11.48 11.26
CA ARG A 492 28.60 11.54 12.07
C ARG A 492 29.22 10.18 12.28
N ARG A 493 28.43 9.13 12.16
CA ARG A 493 28.80 7.73 12.32
C ARG A 493 28.22 6.89 11.20
N PHE A 494 28.97 5.87 10.83
CA PHE A 494 28.57 4.90 9.83
C PHE A 494 28.77 3.50 10.38
N VAL A 495 27.80 2.60 10.17
CA VAL A 495 27.85 1.21 10.60
C VAL A 495 27.64 0.34 9.36
N HIS A 496 28.70 -0.36 8.96
CA HIS A 496 28.62 -1.33 7.87
C HIS A 496 27.99 -2.64 8.36
N VAL A 497 27.02 -3.16 7.59
CA VAL A 497 26.34 -4.43 7.83
C VAL A 497 26.29 -5.26 6.54
N PRO A 498 26.25 -6.62 6.63
CA PRO A 498 26.15 -7.46 5.43
C PRO A 498 24.86 -7.21 4.63
N ALA A 499 23.76 -6.88 5.31
CA ALA A 499 22.49 -6.52 4.71
C ALA A 499 21.68 -5.64 5.67
N VAL A 500 21.02 -4.62 5.13
CA VAL A 500 20.05 -3.79 5.87
C VAL A 500 18.75 -4.56 6.00
N GLN A 501 18.23 -4.65 7.24
CA GLN A 501 16.94 -5.30 7.47
C GLN A 501 15.78 -4.37 7.18
N ARG A 502 14.77 -4.97 6.56
CA ARG A 502 13.48 -4.33 6.31
C ARG A 502 12.38 -5.18 6.93
N THR A 503 11.26 -4.55 7.22
CA THR A 503 10.08 -5.29 7.69
C THR A 503 9.65 -6.31 6.64
N VAL A 504 8.84 -7.28 7.05
CA VAL A 504 8.31 -8.36 6.18
C VAL A 504 7.58 -7.83 4.94
N VAL A 505 7.16 -6.55 4.97
CA VAL A 505 6.49 -5.84 3.88
C VAL A 505 7.42 -4.87 3.13
N GLY A 506 8.74 -5.00 3.31
CA GLY A 506 9.74 -4.20 2.60
C GLY A 506 9.93 -2.77 3.13
N LYS A 507 9.21 -2.37 4.21
CA LYS A 507 9.39 -1.04 4.81
C LYS A 507 10.67 -0.96 5.63
N PRO A 508 11.27 0.24 5.80
CA PRO A 508 12.40 0.47 6.70
C PRO A 508 12.14 -0.07 8.11
N ASP A 509 13.10 -0.84 8.64
CA ASP A 509 13.08 -1.26 10.06
C ASP A 509 14.03 -0.39 10.88
N TYR A 510 13.58 0.81 11.19
CA TYR A 510 14.38 1.76 12.00
C TYR A 510 14.65 1.26 13.43
N ARG A 511 13.82 0.36 13.98
CA ARG A 511 14.07 -0.25 15.30
C ARG A 511 15.28 -1.16 15.25
N TRP A 512 15.36 -2.00 14.22
CA TRP A 512 16.52 -2.83 13.98
C TRP A 512 17.77 -1.96 13.72
N ALA A 513 17.68 -0.93 12.88
CA ALA A 513 18.80 -0.05 12.58
C ALA A 513 19.32 0.67 13.83
N LEU A 514 18.41 1.14 14.70
CA LEU A 514 18.77 1.76 15.97
C LEU A 514 19.50 0.77 16.90
N ALA A 515 18.95 -0.44 17.08
CA ALA A 515 19.55 -1.46 17.92
C ALA A 515 20.95 -1.85 17.44
N VAL A 516 21.14 -2.04 16.12
CA VAL A 516 22.46 -2.33 15.51
C VAL A 516 23.44 -1.19 15.72
N ALA A 517 22.98 0.06 15.55
CA ALA A 517 23.81 1.23 15.74
C ALA A 517 24.23 1.39 17.23
N GLU A 518 23.32 1.14 18.17
CA GLU A 518 23.61 1.13 19.61
C GLU A 518 24.61 0.02 19.99
N GLU A 519 24.43 -1.19 19.48
CA GLU A 519 25.34 -2.31 19.75
C GLU A 519 26.76 -2.06 19.23
N ARG A 520 26.91 -1.43 18.07
CA ARG A 520 28.20 -1.23 17.41
C ARG A 520 28.95 0.02 17.85
N LEU A 521 28.24 1.04 18.32
CA LEU A 521 28.78 2.38 18.61
C LEU A 521 28.47 2.89 20.03
N GLY A 522 27.64 2.15 20.77
CA GLY A 522 27.17 2.50 22.14
C GLY A 522 28.15 2.28 23.25
#